data_b2722fdfcc633e0eb52c28015ec6e139
#
_entry.id   b2722fdfcc633e0eb52c28015ec6e139
#
_cell.length_a   1.000
_cell.length_b   1.000
_cell.length_c   1.000
_cell.angle_alpha   90.00
_cell.angle_beta   90.00
_cell.angle_gamma   90.00
#
_symmetry.space_group_name_H-M   'P 1'
#
loop_
_entity.id
_entity.type
_entity.pdbx_description
1 polymer ?
#
loop_
_entity_poly.entity_id
_entity_poly.type
_entity_poly.pdbx_seq_one_letter_code
_entity_poly.pdbx_strand_id
1 'polypeptide(L)'
;VRRGEHRHGDQAAQVRRFLSYLPRSVYELAPVTASQDRPDRADDWLKDAIPHNRRKPYDARKILHCVFDLESVFEIGRHQGGSVITALARLNGIPVGVIANDPRAHAGAMTIQAAQKMERHVGLCSLFGLPVVNFVDQPGNQIGLDAELGGTLLGAVRVAGALHECRSPWVSIMVRRCFGMAGALHGPKYGERLNHRFAWPSARWGSIPIEGGVMAAHKREIEEAADPAAKREELEDHREVLRSFDGGGG
;
A
#
# COMPACT_ATOMS: atom_id res chain seq x y z
N VAL A 1 -12.76 -5.40 -39.96
CA VAL A 1 -13.12 -3.97 -39.77
C VAL A 1 -13.97 -3.71 -38.52
N ARG A 2 -14.23 -4.69 -37.64
CA ARG A 2 -15.05 -4.47 -36.38
C ARG A 2 -14.29 -4.36 -35.09
N ARG A 3 -12.96 -4.24 -35.06
CA ARG A 3 -12.16 -4.11 -33.82
C ARG A 3 -11.94 -2.67 -33.33
N GLY A 4 -12.32 -1.65 -34.09
CA GLY A 4 -12.06 -0.24 -33.76
C GLY A 4 -13.18 0.43 -32.95
N GLU A 5 -14.44 0.10 -33.22
CA GLU A 5 -15.58 0.82 -32.63
C GLU A 5 -15.80 0.50 -31.13
N HIS A 6 -15.52 -0.73 -30.67
CA HIS A 6 -15.61 -1.08 -29.25
C HIS A 6 -14.54 -0.38 -28.37
N ARG A 7 -13.39 0.00 -28.92
CA ARG A 7 -12.32 0.69 -28.16
C ARG A 7 -12.66 2.15 -27.84
N HIS A 8 -13.33 2.87 -28.73
CA HIS A 8 -13.63 4.29 -28.50
C HIS A 8 -14.77 4.50 -27.49
N GLY A 9 -15.80 3.67 -27.52
CA GLY A 9 -16.87 3.71 -26.53
C GLY A 9 -16.38 3.39 -25.11
N ASP A 10 -15.46 2.41 -24.98
CA ASP A 10 -14.86 2.03 -23.73
C ASP A 10 -13.95 3.14 -23.15
N GLN A 11 -13.15 3.79 -24.00
CA GLN A 11 -12.30 4.91 -23.59
C GLN A 11 -13.10 6.10 -23.06
N ALA A 12 -14.18 6.49 -23.73
CA ALA A 12 -15.05 7.58 -23.28
C ALA A 12 -15.72 7.25 -21.92
N ALA A 13 -16.14 6.00 -21.73
CA ALA A 13 -16.68 5.54 -20.46
C ALA A 13 -15.64 5.61 -19.32
N GLN A 14 -14.38 5.19 -19.59
CA GLN A 14 -13.29 5.28 -18.63
C GLN A 14 -12.99 6.74 -18.23
N VAL A 15 -12.95 7.67 -19.19
CA VAL A 15 -12.75 9.10 -18.93
C VAL A 15 -13.88 9.66 -18.07
N ARG A 16 -15.14 9.37 -18.43
CA ARG A 16 -16.30 9.81 -17.63
C ARG A 16 -16.25 9.24 -16.21
N ARG A 17 -15.89 7.96 -16.07
CA ARG A 17 -15.75 7.31 -14.79
C ARG A 17 -14.64 7.96 -13.94
N PHE A 18 -13.48 8.22 -14.51
CA PHE A 18 -12.40 8.96 -13.84
C PHE A 18 -12.88 10.32 -13.34
N LEU A 19 -13.49 11.12 -14.24
CA LEU A 19 -13.97 12.46 -13.91
C LEU A 19 -15.09 12.45 -12.86
N SER A 20 -15.85 11.38 -12.73
CA SER A 20 -16.92 11.27 -11.73
C SER A 20 -16.42 11.24 -10.28
N TYR A 21 -15.14 10.96 -10.04
CA TYR A 21 -14.53 11.01 -8.71
C TYR A 21 -14.01 12.40 -8.34
N LEU A 22 -13.84 13.28 -9.32
CA LEU A 22 -13.18 14.57 -9.15
C LEU A 22 -14.21 15.70 -9.07
N PRO A 23 -13.93 16.79 -8.33
CA PRO A 23 -14.73 17.99 -8.38
C PRO A 23 -14.54 18.71 -9.74
N ARG A 24 -15.41 19.64 -10.04
CA ARG A 24 -15.29 20.46 -11.27
C ARG A 24 -14.11 21.42 -11.19
N SER A 25 -13.70 21.78 -9.99
CA SER A 25 -12.62 22.71 -9.69
C SER A 25 -11.90 22.28 -8.41
N VAL A 26 -10.63 22.62 -8.27
CA VAL A 26 -9.85 22.42 -7.04
C VAL A 26 -10.37 23.20 -5.83
N TYR A 27 -11.29 24.12 -6.04
CA TYR A 27 -11.96 24.91 -4.99
C TYR A 27 -13.29 24.29 -4.52
N GLU A 28 -13.70 23.18 -5.10
CA GLU A 28 -14.93 22.46 -4.76
C GLU A 28 -14.62 21.12 -4.08
N LEU A 29 -15.56 20.61 -3.29
CA LEU A 29 -15.46 19.27 -2.76
C LEU A 29 -15.82 18.24 -3.84
N ALA A 30 -15.18 17.07 -3.77
CA ALA A 30 -15.49 15.98 -4.67
C ALA A 30 -16.95 15.50 -4.50
N PRO A 31 -17.62 15.14 -5.61
CA PRO A 31 -19.06 14.84 -5.60
C PRO A 31 -19.36 13.54 -4.85
N VAL A 32 -20.16 13.65 -3.80
CA VAL A 32 -20.71 12.49 -3.08
C VAL A 32 -21.88 11.92 -3.87
N THR A 33 -21.93 10.60 -4.02
CA THR A 33 -23.02 9.87 -4.67
C THR A 33 -23.73 9.00 -3.63
N ALA A 34 -25.02 8.72 -3.83
CA ALA A 34 -25.71 7.75 -2.98
C ALA A 34 -25.04 6.39 -3.13
N SER A 35 -24.60 5.81 -2.01
CA SER A 35 -24.12 4.43 -2.00
C SER A 35 -25.32 3.49 -1.88
N GLN A 36 -25.29 2.42 -2.67
CA GLN A 36 -26.25 1.30 -2.53
C GLN A 36 -25.66 0.17 -1.69
N ASP A 37 -24.42 0.33 -1.25
CA ASP A 37 -23.74 -0.65 -0.42
C ASP A 37 -24.15 -0.47 1.05
N ARG A 38 -24.19 -1.55 1.79
CA ARG A 38 -24.50 -1.51 3.22
C ARG A 38 -23.32 -0.96 4.01
N PRO A 39 -23.50 0.04 4.88
CA PRO A 39 -22.42 0.61 5.69
C PRO A 39 -21.76 -0.41 6.64
N ASP A 40 -22.49 -1.46 7.01
CA ASP A 40 -22.09 -2.54 7.91
C ASP A 40 -21.65 -3.81 7.16
N ARG A 41 -21.40 -3.72 5.84
CA ARG A 41 -20.90 -4.87 5.06
C ARG A 41 -19.57 -5.34 5.62
N ALA A 42 -19.51 -6.60 6.00
CA ALA A 42 -18.31 -7.27 6.48
C ALA A 42 -18.16 -8.60 5.73
N ASP A 43 -17.13 -8.66 4.91
CA ASP A 43 -16.80 -9.87 4.16
C ASP A 43 -15.99 -10.84 5.03
N ASP A 44 -16.54 -11.99 5.39
CA ASP A 44 -15.86 -13.00 6.20
C ASP A 44 -14.53 -13.45 5.62
N TRP A 45 -14.40 -13.42 4.29
CA TRP A 45 -13.16 -13.74 3.59
C TRP A 45 -11.98 -12.88 4.06
N LEU A 46 -12.20 -11.64 4.53
CA LEU A 46 -11.14 -10.76 5.01
C LEU A 46 -10.41 -11.31 6.24
N LYS A 47 -11.04 -12.19 7.03
CA LYS A 47 -10.43 -12.83 8.20
C LYS A 47 -9.25 -13.71 7.81
N ASP A 48 -9.32 -14.36 6.63
CA ASP A 48 -8.33 -15.30 6.12
C ASP A 48 -7.61 -14.76 4.86
N ALA A 49 -7.77 -13.46 4.55
CA ALA A 49 -7.21 -12.85 3.35
C ALA A 49 -5.67 -12.90 3.32
N ILE A 50 -5.04 -12.84 4.49
CA ILE A 50 -3.59 -12.84 4.63
C ILE A 50 -3.12 -14.23 5.04
N PRO A 51 -2.33 -14.93 4.19
CA PRO A 51 -1.82 -16.24 4.51
C PRO A 51 -0.88 -16.23 5.73
N HIS A 52 -1.00 -17.24 6.60
CA HIS A 52 -0.03 -17.46 7.69
C HIS A 52 1.40 -17.62 7.17
N ASN A 53 1.58 -18.30 6.03
CA ASN A 53 2.88 -18.36 5.37
C ASN A 53 3.25 -16.99 4.79
N ARG A 54 4.23 -16.33 5.38
CA ARG A 54 4.68 -14.98 5.05
C ARG A 54 5.22 -14.83 3.62
N ARG A 55 5.67 -15.92 3.00
CA ARG A 55 6.19 -15.94 1.61
C ARG A 55 5.08 -16.05 0.57
N LYS A 56 3.88 -16.51 0.98
CA LYS A 56 2.76 -16.69 0.06
C LYS A 56 2.13 -15.32 -0.26
N PRO A 57 2.02 -14.94 -1.55
CA PRO A 57 1.30 -13.72 -1.94
C PRO A 57 -0.21 -13.90 -1.75
N TYR A 58 -0.92 -12.79 -1.61
CA TYR A 58 -2.38 -12.73 -1.55
C TYR A 58 -2.92 -11.76 -2.60
N ASP A 59 -4.25 -11.71 -2.75
CA ASP A 59 -4.93 -10.81 -3.68
C ASP A 59 -5.26 -9.47 -3.02
N ALA A 60 -4.37 -8.50 -3.16
CA ALA A 60 -4.60 -7.16 -2.64
C ALA A 60 -5.83 -6.49 -3.28
N ARG A 61 -6.08 -6.71 -4.59
CA ARG A 61 -7.25 -6.14 -5.28
C ARG A 61 -8.55 -6.66 -4.72
N LYS A 62 -8.62 -7.94 -4.35
CA LYS A 62 -9.81 -8.51 -3.71
C LYS A 62 -10.10 -7.85 -2.37
N ILE A 63 -9.06 -7.52 -1.57
CA ILE A 63 -9.22 -6.76 -0.32
C ILE A 63 -9.87 -5.41 -0.63
N LEU A 64 -9.37 -4.68 -1.64
CA LEU A 64 -9.94 -3.39 -2.02
C LEU A 64 -11.42 -3.50 -2.41
N HIS A 65 -11.80 -4.52 -3.19
CA HIS A 65 -13.20 -4.74 -3.57
C HIS A 65 -14.10 -5.14 -2.40
N CYS A 66 -13.55 -5.72 -1.33
CA CYS A 66 -14.31 -6.01 -0.11
C CYS A 66 -14.51 -4.78 0.78
N VAL A 67 -13.60 -3.80 0.74
CA VAL A 67 -13.63 -2.64 1.63
C VAL A 67 -14.37 -1.45 1.03
N PHE A 68 -14.17 -1.17 -0.25
CA PHE A 68 -14.79 -0.03 -0.92
C PHE A 68 -16.18 -0.37 -1.47
N ASP A 69 -16.99 0.64 -1.71
CA ASP A 69 -18.33 0.50 -2.28
C ASP A 69 -18.30 -0.38 -3.53
N LEU A 70 -19.31 -1.20 -3.71
CA LEU A 70 -19.42 -2.15 -4.82
C LEU A 70 -19.17 -1.44 -6.16
N GLU A 71 -18.33 -2.06 -7.00
CA GLU A 71 -17.95 -1.59 -8.33
C GLU A 71 -17.29 -0.19 -8.37
N SER A 72 -17.00 0.42 -7.22
CA SER A 72 -16.42 1.76 -7.17
C SER A 72 -14.92 1.80 -7.42
N VAL A 73 -14.19 0.70 -7.31
CA VAL A 73 -12.73 0.72 -7.46
C VAL A 73 -12.34 0.96 -8.92
N PHE A 74 -11.65 2.07 -9.17
CA PHE A 74 -11.11 2.47 -10.47
C PHE A 74 -9.58 2.51 -10.41
N GLU A 75 -8.93 1.43 -10.83
CA GLU A 75 -7.46 1.30 -10.79
C GLU A 75 -6.80 2.16 -11.88
N ILE A 76 -5.80 2.95 -11.49
CA ILE A 76 -5.02 3.83 -12.36
C ILE A 76 -3.60 3.26 -12.53
N GLY A 77 -3.11 3.20 -13.77
CA GLY A 77 -1.73 2.78 -14.05
C GLY A 77 -1.45 1.30 -13.75
N ARG A 78 -2.42 0.41 -13.95
CA ARG A 78 -2.33 -1.03 -13.64
C ARG A 78 -1.10 -1.73 -14.24
N HIS A 79 -0.68 -1.29 -15.43
CA HIS A 79 0.42 -1.92 -16.18
C HIS A 79 1.79 -1.25 -15.92
N GLN A 80 1.88 -0.28 -15.02
CA GLN A 80 3.11 0.39 -14.64
C GLN A 80 3.31 0.31 -13.12
N GLY A 81 4.55 0.02 -12.66
CA GLY A 81 4.86 -0.03 -11.23
C GLY A 81 3.97 -1.00 -10.47
N GLY A 82 3.87 -2.26 -10.91
CA GLY A 82 2.89 -3.25 -10.46
C GLY A 82 2.90 -3.56 -8.97
N SER A 83 4.01 -3.29 -8.27
CA SER A 83 4.12 -3.52 -6.81
C SER A 83 3.32 -2.54 -5.95
N VAL A 84 2.84 -1.44 -6.54
CA VAL A 84 1.91 -0.50 -5.90
C VAL A 84 0.66 -0.38 -6.76
N ILE A 85 -0.49 -0.54 -6.15
CA ILE A 85 -1.80 -0.27 -6.74
C ILE A 85 -2.17 1.17 -6.38
N THR A 86 -2.61 1.93 -7.36
CA THR A 86 -3.22 3.25 -7.19
C THR A 86 -4.61 3.24 -7.80
N ALA A 87 -5.60 3.71 -7.08
CA ALA A 87 -6.97 3.73 -7.55
C ALA A 87 -7.75 4.92 -6.98
N LEU A 88 -8.86 5.26 -7.60
CA LEU A 88 -9.94 6.01 -7.00
C LEU A 88 -11.04 5.02 -6.61
N ALA A 89 -11.71 5.27 -5.51
CA ALA A 89 -12.83 4.45 -5.04
C ALA A 89 -13.85 5.31 -4.30
N ARG A 90 -14.88 4.69 -3.75
CA ARG A 90 -15.85 5.35 -2.88
C ARG A 90 -16.00 4.61 -1.57
N LEU A 91 -16.19 5.36 -0.49
CA LEU A 91 -16.60 4.87 0.81
C LEU A 91 -17.88 5.59 1.21
N ASN A 92 -18.98 4.86 1.27
CA ASN A 92 -20.31 5.42 1.49
C ASN A 92 -20.61 6.60 0.55
N GLY A 93 -20.27 6.42 -0.73
CA GLY A 93 -20.43 7.41 -1.80
C GLY A 93 -19.38 8.52 -1.84
N ILE A 94 -18.54 8.68 -0.83
CA ILE A 94 -17.48 9.70 -0.76
C ILE A 94 -16.28 9.23 -1.59
N PRO A 95 -15.82 10.03 -2.57
CA PRO A 95 -14.63 9.70 -3.35
C PRO A 95 -13.36 9.73 -2.50
N VAL A 96 -12.52 8.72 -2.67
CA VAL A 96 -11.24 8.59 -1.97
C VAL A 96 -10.14 8.14 -2.93
N GLY A 97 -8.91 8.59 -2.70
CA GLY A 97 -7.72 8.00 -3.29
C GLY A 97 -7.35 6.72 -2.56
N VAL A 98 -6.91 5.72 -3.30
CA VAL A 98 -6.52 4.41 -2.76
C VAL A 98 -5.09 4.12 -3.16
N ILE A 99 -4.29 3.70 -2.18
CA ILE A 99 -2.95 3.15 -2.39
C ILE A 99 -2.90 1.78 -1.72
N ALA A 100 -2.29 0.81 -2.37
CA ALA A 100 -2.04 -0.50 -1.77
C ALA A 100 -0.78 -1.13 -2.34
N ASN A 101 -0.10 -1.99 -1.58
CA ASN A 101 0.97 -2.82 -2.12
C ASN A 101 0.39 -4.09 -2.75
N ASP A 102 0.96 -4.53 -3.88
CA ASP A 102 0.64 -5.81 -4.51
C ASP A 102 1.80 -6.80 -4.29
N PRO A 103 1.66 -7.77 -3.37
CA PRO A 103 2.71 -8.74 -3.11
C PRO A 103 2.96 -9.72 -4.26
N ARG A 104 2.09 -9.75 -5.28
CA ARG A 104 2.26 -10.57 -6.49
C ARG A 104 3.29 -9.98 -7.46
N ALA A 105 3.60 -8.68 -7.34
CA ALA A 105 4.61 -8.01 -8.14
C ALA A 105 5.78 -7.57 -7.25
N HIS A 106 6.98 -8.04 -7.55
CA HIS A 106 8.20 -7.74 -6.79
C HIS A 106 8.04 -7.92 -5.26
N ALA A 107 7.22 -8.88 -4.83
CA ALA A 107 6.83 -9.11 -3.43
C ALA A 107 6.29 -7.87 -2.71
N GLY A 108 5.81 -6.85 -3.43
CA GLY A 108 5.34 -5.57 -2.90
C GLY A 108 6.45 -4.54 -2.69
N ALA A 109 7.70 -4.81 -3.06
CA ALA A 109 8.82 -3.89 -2.87
C ALA A 109 8.64 -2.59 -3.68
N MET A 110 9.11 -1.47 -3.13
CA MET A 110 9.09 -0.18 -3.81
C MET A 110 10.12 -0.18 -4.93
N THR A 111 9.64 -0.20 -6.17
CA THR A 111 10.45 0.00 -7.38
C THR A 111 10.43 1.47 -7.78
N ILE A 112 11.34 1.90 -8.67
CA ILE A 112 11.30 3.28 -9.20
C ILE A 112 9.97 3.59 -9.89
N GLN A 113 9.42 2.65 -10.67
CA GLN A 113 8.13 2.84 -11.35
C GLN A 113 6.97 2.91 -10.37
N ALA A 114 7.02 2.12 -9.29
CA ALA A 114 6.03 2.16 -8.23
C ALA A 114 6.08 3.48 -7.46
N ALA A 115 7.29 3.97 -7.15
CA ALA A 115 7.49 5.26 -6.51
C ALA A 115 6.93 6.42 -7.37
N GLN A 116 7.27 6.46 -8.66
CA GLN A 116 6.76 7.47 -9.59
C GLN A 116 5.22 7.43 -9.73
N LYS A 117 4.63 6.24 -9.70
CA LYS A 117 3.17 6.08 -9.73
C LYS A 117 2.54 6.58 -8.44
N MET A 118 3.10 6.24 -7.30
CA MET A 118 2.64 6.68 -5.99
C MET A 118 2.75 8.19 -5.83
N GLU A 119 3.91 8.79 -6.21
CA GLU A 119 4.12 10.25 -6.21
C GLU A 119 3.01 10.98 -6.98
N ARG A 120 2.74 10.57 -8.23
CA ARG A 120 1.68 11.18 -9.05
C ARG A 120 0.29 11.02 -8.44
N HIS A 121 0.00 9.88 -7.84
CA HIS A 121 -1.30 9.61 -7.23
C HIS A 121 -1.51 10.44 -5.95
N VAL A 122 -0.48 10.56 -5.11
CA VAL A 122 -0.49 11.44 -3.93
C VAL A 122 -0.73 12.89 -4.37
N GLY A 123 -0.02 13.36 -5.41
CA GLY A 123 -0.22 14.69 -5.98
C GLY A 123 -1.64 14.92 -6.49
N LEU A 124 -2.24 13.93 -7.18
CA LEU A 124 -3.63 13.99 -7.64
C LEU A 124 -4.59 14.14 -6.45
N CYS A 125 -4.46 13.30 -5.44
CA CYS A 125 -5.32 13.32 -4.26
C CYS A 125 -5.18 14.65 -3.51
N SER A 126 -3.96 15.13 -3.34
CA SER A 126 -3.68 16.41 -2.67
C SER A 126 -4.29 17.60 -3.44
N LEU A 127 -4.17 17.61 -4.77
CA LEU A 127 -4.68 18.68 -5.64
C LEU A 127 -6.21 18.80 -5.54
N PHE A 128 -6.92 17.70 -5.52
CA PHE A 128 -8.38 17.65 -5.49
C PHE A 128 -8.98 17.45 -4.10
N GLY A 129 -8.16 17.47 -3.04
CA GLY A 129 -8.61 17.31 -1.66
C GLY A 129 -9.25 15.94 -1.36
N LEU A 130 -8.88 14.91 -2.12
CA LEU A 130 -9.41 13.55 -1.91
C LEU A 130 -8.78 12.91 -0.67
N PRO A 131 -9.55 12.44 0.31
CA PRO A 131 -9.01 11.62 1.40
C PRO A 131 -8.31 10.39 0.84
N VAL A 132 -7.22 9.93 1.48
CA VAL A 132 -6.46 8.78 1.03
C VAL A 132 -6.60 7.62 2.01
N VAL A 133 -6.93 6.44 1.49
CA VAL A 133 -6.93 5.17 2.21
C VAL A 133 -5.80 4.30 1.66
N ASN A 134 -4.87 3.92 2.53
CA ASN A 134 -3.63 3.26 2.16
C ASN A 134 -3.49 1.90 2.85
N PHE A 135 -3.42 0.80 2.07
CA PHE A 135 -3.23 -0.56 2.55
C PHE A 135 -1.77 -0.96 2.42
N VAL A 136 -1.09 -1.11 3.56
CA VAL A 136 0.36 -1.25 3.61
C VAL A 136 0.78 -2.71 3.75
N ASP A 137 1.54 -3.20 2.76
CA ASP A 137 2.34 -4.42 2.80
C ASP A 137 3.69 -4.16 2.14
N GLN A 138 4.49 -3.27 2.78
CA GLN A 138 5.74 -2.75 2.26
C GLN A 138 6.95 -3.46 2.87
N PRO A 139 7.61 -4.38 2.13
CA PRO A 139 8.81 -5.07 2.63
C PRO A 139 10.06 -4.19 2.67
N GLY A 140 10.10 -3.13 1.86
CA GLY A 140 11.26 -2.26 1.68
C GLY A 140 11.39 -1.77 0.25
N ASN A 141 12.47 -1.04 -0.03
CA ASN A 141 12.84 -0.68 -1.41
C ASN A 141 13.38 -1.90 -2.15
N GLN A 142 13.21 -1.91 -3.47
CA GLN A 142 13.96 -2.84 -4.33
C GLN A 142 15.46 -2.56 -4.18
N ILE A 143 16.23 -3.61 -4.03
CA ILE A 143 17.70 -3.57 -3.87
C ILE A 143 18.40 -4.22 -5.05
N GLY A 144 19.71 -3.95 -5.19
CA GLY A 144 20.56 -4.48 -6.24
C GLY A 144 21.00 -3.40 -7.23
N LEU A 145 22.00 -3.72 -8.05
CA LEU A 145 22.64 -2.77 -8.95
C LEU A 145 21.63 -2.07 -9.89
N ASP A 146 20.71 -2.83 -10.48
CA ASP A 146 19.70 -2.28 -11.40
C ASP A 146 18.76 -1.31 -10.68
N ALA A 147 18.42 -1.58 -9.41
CA ALA A 147 17.59 -0.70 -8.61
C ALA A 147 18.30 0.61 -8.25
N GLU A 148 19.60 0.52 -7.94
CA GLU A 148 20.44 1.70 -7.63
C GLU A 148 20.66 2.55 -8.88
N LEU A 149 21.07 1.95 -9.98
CA LEU A 149 21.24 2.64 -11.27
C LEU A 149 19.92 3.22 -11.79
N GLY A 150 18.80 2.53 -11.55
CA GLY A 150 17.45 3.00 -11.88
C GLY A 150 16.95 4.15 -11.01
N GLY A 151 17.62 4.48 -9.91
CA GLY A 151 17.28 5.59 -9.03
C GLY A 151 16.11 5.30 -8.09
N THR A 152 15.97 4.07 -7.62
CA THR A 152 14.87 3.66 -6.72
C THR A 152 14.85 4.52 -5.44
N LEU A 153 16.01 4.81 -4.86
CA LEU A 153 16.11 5.65 -3.67
C LEU A 153 15.67 7.09 -3.94
N LEU A 154 16.07 7.66 -5.09
CA LEU A 154 15.61 8.99 -5.51
C LEU A 154 14.09 9.03 -5.70
N GLY A 155 13.51 7.97 -6.29
CA GLY A 155 12.06 7.83 -6.40
C GLY A 155 11.38 7.82 -5.02
N ALA A 156 11.94 7.11 -4.05
CA ALA A 156 11.44 7.09 -2.67
C ALA A 156 11.51 8.47 -2.00
N VAL A 157 12.57 9.23 -2.22
CA VAL A 157 12.70 10.62 -1.71
C VAL A 157 11.63 11.54 -2.33
N ARG A 158 11.32 11.38 -3.62
CA ARG A 158 10.24 12.13 -4.28
C ARG A 158 8.86 11.81 -3.68
N VAL A 159 8.59 10.54 -3.39
CA VAL A 159 7.36 10.15 -2.65
C VAL A 159 7.32 10.84 -1.29
N ALA A 160 8.44 10.88 -0.55
CA ALA A 160 8.52 11.58 0.72
C ALA A 160 8.19 13.07 0.59
N GLY A 161 8.70 13.73 -0.45
CA GLY A 161 8.36 15.13 -0.78
C GLY A 161 6.86 15.32 -1.06
N ALA A 162 6.28 14.48 -1.92
CA ALA A 162 4.87 14.53 -2.23
C ALA A 162 3.98 14.30 -0.99
N LEU A 163 4.37 13.38 -0.10
CA LEU A 163 3.69 13.17 1.18
C LEU A 163 3.82 14.35 2.13
N HIS A 164 4.98 15.01 2.14
CA HIS A 164 5.19 16.22 2.95
C HIS A 164 4.27 17.37 2.50
N GLU A 165 4.07 17.53 1.22
CA GLU A 165 3.19 18.55 0.63
C GLU A 165 1.71 18.16 0.65
N CYS A 166 1.40 16.87 0.76
CA CYS A 166 0.02 16.37 0.73
C CYS A 166 -0.79 16.91 1.91
N ARG A 167 -1.92 17.55 1.61
CA ARG A 167 -2.84 18.13 2.62
C ARG A 167 -4.11 17.32 2.82
N SER A 168 -4.28 16.24 2.08
CA SER A 168 -5.46 15.38 2.18
C SER A 168 -5.50 14.61 3.52
N PRO A 169 -6.68 14.38 4.09
CA PRO A 169 -6.85 13.41 5.18
C PRO A 169 -6.31 12.04 4.77
N TRP A 170 -5.70 11.32 5.72
CA TRP A 170 -5.01 10.08 5.40
C TRP A 170 -5.29 8.99 6.43
N VAL A 171 -5.63 7.80 5.96
CA VAL A 171 -5.75 6.60 6.78
C VAL A 171 -4.84 5.52 6.22
N SER A 172 -3.95 5.00 7.05
CA SER A 172 -3.09 3.86 6.70
C SER A 172 -3.50 2.62 7.49
N ILE A 173 -3.66 1.52 6.79
CA ILE A 173 -3.99 0.21 7.35
C ILE A 173 -2.81 -0.72 7.07
N MET A 174 -2.02 -1.03 8.09
CA MET A 174 -0.94 -2.00 7.96
C MET A 174 -1.54 -3.40 7.86
N VAL A 175 -1.47 -3.98 6.67
CA VAL A 175 -2.06 -5.28 6.37
C VAL A 175 -1.10 -6.41 6.74
N ARG A 176 0.20 -6.27 6.40
CA ARG A 176 1.19 -7.30 6.70
C ARG A 176 2.56 -6.72 7.05
N ARG A 177 3.30 -6.14 6.11
CA ARG A 177 4.66 -5.63 6.32
C ARG A 177 4.70 -4.11 6.21
N CYS A 178 5.52 -3.48 7.05
CA CYS A 178 5.79 -2.05 6.97
C CYS A 178 7.22 -1.79 7.47
N PHE A 179 8.22 -1.97 6.59
CA PHE A 179 9.61 -1.96 7.00
C PHE A 179 10.43 -0.86 6.34
N GLY A 180 11.39 -0.35 7.12
CA GLY A 180 12.43 0.57 6.69
C GLY A 180 11.92 1.90 6.17
N MET A 181 12.73 2.57 5.36
CA MET A 181 12.40 3.85 4.77
C MET A 181 11.14 3.75 3.87
N ALA A 182 11.03 2.70 3.04
CA ALA A 182 9.86 2.53 2.18
C ALA A 182 8.57 2.36 2.99
N GLY A 183 8.60 1.64 4.12
CA GLY A 183 7.46 1.56 5.05
C GLY A 183 7.08 2.92 5.62
N ALA A 184 8.05 3.79 5.82
CA ALA A 184 7.82 5.15 6.28
C ALA A 184 7.08 6.04 5.27
N LEU A 185 7.07 5.67 3.97
CA LEU A 185 6.41 6.40 2.88
C LEU A 185 4.90 6.11 2.77
N HIS A 186 4.32 5.42 3.73
CA HIS A 186 2.91 5.09 3.73
C HIS A 186 2.09 6.00 4.66
N GLY A 187 2.22 7.30 4.46
CA GLY A 187 1.43 8.34 5.13
C GLY A 187 2.26 9.55 5.56
N PRO A 188 1.66 10.74 5.58
CA PRO A 188 2.30 11.94 6.08
C PRO A 188 2.64 11.77 7.57
N LYS A 189 3.84 12.18 7.98
CA LYS A 189 4.34 11.96 9.34
C LYS A 189 4.13 13.12 10.28
N TYR A 190 4.00 14.34 9.75
CA TYR A 190 4.08 15.57 10.53
C TYR A 190 2.98 16.57 10.18
N GLY A 191 2.56 17.33 11.17
CA GLY A 191 1.65 18.45 11.05
C GLY A 191 0.26 18.19 11.63
N GLU A 192 -0.56 19.20 11.67
CA GLU A 192 -1.95 19.21 12.17
C GLU A 192 -2.94 18.49 11.23
N ARG A 193 -2.46 17.53 10.47
CA ARG A 193 -3.24 16.83 9.45
C ARG A 193 -3.93 15.62 10.06
N LEU A 194 -5.15 15.37 9.63
CA LEU A 194 -5.87 14.16 9.99
C LEU A 194 -5.16 12.95 9.38
N ASN A 195 -4.43 12.22 10.23
CA ASN A 195 -3.69 11.02 9.85
C ASN A 195 -3.90 9.93 10.91
N HIS A 196 -4.54 8.83 10.50
CA HIS A 196 -4.77 7.69 11.36
C HIS A 196 -4.06 6.45 10.82
N ARG A 197 -3.56 5.62 11.73
CA ARG A 197 -2.92 4.35 11.40
C ARG A 197 -3.57 3.22 12.18
N PHE A 198 -3.90 2.17 11.47
CA PHE A 198 -4.43 0.94 12.01
C PHE A 198 -3.56 -0.23 11.59
N ALA A 199 -3.59 -1.31 12.34
CA ALA A 199 -2.88 -2.53 12.04
C ALA A 199 -3.81 -3.74 12.10
N TRP A 200 -3.73 -4.61 11.11
CA TRP A 200 -4.34 -5.92 11.17
C TRP A 200 -3.54 -6.85 12.09
N PRO A 201 -4.13 -7.93 12.62
CA PRO A 201 -3.40 -8.89 13.46
C PRO A 201 -2.17 -9.50 12.77
N SER A 202 -2.17 -9.55 11.42
CA SER A 202 -1.06 -10.01 10.58
C SER A 202 0.06 -8.98 10.39
N ALA A 203 -0.12 -7.75 10.87
CA ALA A 203 0.81 -6.65 10.63
C ALA A 203 2.13 -6.82 11.40
N ARG A 204 3.24 -6.46 10.73
CA ARG A 204 4.58 -6.41 11.29
C ARG A 204 5.28 -5.15 10.76
N TRP A 205 5.97 -4.44 11.64
CA TRP A 205 6.69 -3.22 11.25
C TRP A 205 8.01 -3.07 11.99
N GLY A 206 8.88 -2.21 11.48
CA GLY A 206 10.18 -1.92 12.10
C GLY A 206 11.17 -1.34 11.09
N SER A 207 12.40 -1.10 11.56
CA SER A 207 13.48 -0.57 10.72
C SER A 207 13.97 -1.58 9.68
N ILE A 208 14.03 -2.86 10.05
CA ILE A 208 14.38 -3.98 9.16
C ILE A 208 13.48 -5.18 9.44
N PRO A 209 13.22 -6.05 8.43
CA PRO A 209 12.55 -7.31 8.63
C PRO A 209 13.26 -8.18 9.69
N ILE A 210 12.50 -9.03 10.40
CA ILE A 210 13.05 -9.89 11.46
C ILE A 210 14.13 -10.80 10.88
N GLU A 211 13.87 -11.40 9.75
CA GLU A 211 14.78 -12.32 9.05
C GLU A 211 16.13 -11.66 8.74
N GLY A 212 16.10 -10.43 8.20
CA GLY A 212 17.31 -9.65 7.94
C GLY A 212 18.04 -9.23 9.23
N GLY A 213 17.27 -8.85 10.24
CA GLY A 213 17.81 -8.45 11.54
C GLY A 213 18.45 -9.59 12.31
N VAL A 214 17.89 -10.79 12.25
CA VAL A 214 18.46 -12.01 12.86
C VAL A 214 19.76 -12.38 12.16
N MET A 215 19.75 -12.43 10.82
CA MET A 215 20.96 -12.69 10.04
C MET A 215 22.07 -11.70 10.30
N ALA A 216 21.75 -10.40 10.42
CA ALA A 216 22.76 -9.38 10.70
C ALA A 216 23.35 -9.48 12.10
N ALA A 217 22.53 -9.80 13.11
CA ALA A 217 22.95 -9.83 14.51
C ALA A 217 23.58 -11.18 14.94
N HIS A 218 23.15 -12.29 14.35
CA HIS A 218 23.49 -13.63 14.79
C HIS A 218 24.12 -14.50 13.69
N LYS A 219 24.70 -13.88 12.64
CA LYS A 219 25.27 -14.59 11.49
C LYS A 219 26.20 -15.72 11.90
N ARG A 220 27.19 -15.41 12.78
CA ARG A 220 28.18 -16.37 13.25
C ARG A 220 27.56 -17.51 14.05
N GLU A 221 26.64 -17.18 14.97
CA GLU A 221 25.92 -18.17 15.80
C GLU A 221 25.11 -19.15 14.94
N ILE A 222 24.50 -18.64 13.86
CA ILE A 222 23.74 -19.46 12.90
C ILE A 222 24.68 -20.35 12.09
N GLU A 223 25.78 -19.82 11.58
CA GLU A 223 26.73 -20.55 10.75
C GLU A 223 27.48 -21.65 11.53
N GLU A 224 27.71 -21.45 12.84
CA GLU A 224 28.38 -22.41 13.73
C GLU A 224 27.43 -23.44 14.36
N ALA A 225 26.11 -23.30 14.17
CA ALA A 225 25.12 -24.23 14.73
C ALA A 225 25.11 -25.58 14.00
N ALA A 226 24.81 -26.64 14.72
CA ALA A 226 24.66 -27.99 14.14
C ALA A 226 23.56 -28.09 13.08
N ASP A 227 22.46 -27.31 13.26
CA ASP A 227 21.41 -27.07 12.28
C ASP A 227 21.18 -25.55 12.12
N PRO A 228 21.83 -24.93 11.13
CA PRO A 228 21.67 -23.49 10.88
C PRO A 228 20.24 -23.05 10.58
N ALA A 229 19.43 -23.92 9.96
CA ALA A 229 18.05 -23.59 9.61
C ALA A 229 17.15 -23.55 10.85
N ALA A 230 17.25 -24.56 11.71
CA ALA A 230 16.52 -24.61 12.98
C ALA A 230 16.93 -23.47 13.92
N LYS A 231 18.24 -23.20 14.01
CA LYS A 231 18.74 -22.09 14.85
C LYS A 231 18.26 -20.73 14.37
N ARG A 232 18.21 -20.52 13.08
CA ARG A 232 17.66 -19.29 12.49
C ARG A 232 16.17 -19.13 12.83
N GLU A 233 15.38 -20.18 12.68
CA GLU A 233 13.93 -20.17 12.99
C GLU A 233 13.70 -19.87 14.48
N GLU A 234 14.43 -20.50 15.39
CA GLU A 234 14.41 -20.23 16.82
C GLU A 234 14.66 -18.73 17.14
N LEU A 235 15.68 -18.16 16.51
CA LEU A 235 16.06 -16.75 16.72
C LEU A 235 15.04 -15.77 16.11
N GLU A 236 14.44 -16.12 14.98
CA GLU A 236 13.38 -15.35 14.35
C GLU A 236 12.13 -15.33 15.23
N ASP A 237 11.72 -16.46 15.78
CA ASP A 237 10.56 -16.59 16.68
C ASP A 237 10.81 -15.84 18.01
N HIS A 238 11.98 -15.97 18.60
CA HIS A 238 12.34 -15.24 19.82
C HIS A 238 12.25 -13.72 19.64
N ARG A 239 12.75 -13.19 18.53
CA ARG A 239 12.64 -11.76 18.21
C ARG A 239 11.21 -11.31 17.93
N GLU A 240 10.39 -12.17 17.38
CA GLU A 240 8.97 -11.87 17.15
C GLU A 240 8.21 -11.72 18.48
N VAL A 241 8.49 -12.61 19.44
CA VAL A 241 7.93 -12.53 20.79
C VAL A 241 8.36 -11.24 21.49
N LEU A 242 9.64 -10.88 21.47
CA LEU A 242 10.12 -9.63 22.08
C LEU A 242 9.46 -8.38 21.48
N ARG A 243 9.27 -8.33 20.16
CA ARG A 243 8.59 -7.19 19.50
C ARG A 243 7.10 -7.09 19.84
N SER A 244 6.44 -8.17 20.16
CA SER A 244 5.04 -8.15 20.59
C SER A 244 4.84 -7.50 21.97
N PHE A 245 5.87 -7.54 22.82
CA PHE A 245 5.86 -6.87 24.14
C PHE A 245 6.21 -5.38 24.07
N ASP A 246 7.09 -4.97 23.14
CA ASP A 246 7.48 -3.56 22.99
C ASP A 246 6.40 -2.69 22.30
N GLY A 247 5.42 -3.28 21.63
CA GLY A 247 4.34 -2.59 20.92
C GLY A 247 3.16 -2.15 21.81
N GLY A 248 3.20 -2.41 23.11
CA GLY A 248 2.10 -2.12 24.05
C GLY A 248 2.20 -0.81 24.82
N GLY A 249 3.15 0.07 24.49
CA GLY A 249 3.36 1.35 25.18
C GLY A 249 3.45 2.52 24.21
N GLY A 250 2.33 3.24 23.98
CA GLY A 250 2.34 4.51 23.24
C GLY A 250 1.01 4.80 22.59
#